data_22805b2fc6fe3fefd8ade68dcab65c67
#
_entry.id   22805b2fc6fe3fefd8ade68dcab65c67
#
_cell.length_a   1.000
_cell.length_b   1.000
_cell.length_c   1.000
_cell.angle_alpha   90.00
_cell.angle_beta   90.00
_cell.angle_gamma   90.00
#
_symmetry.space_group_name_H-M   'P 1'
#
loop_
_entity.id
_entity.type
_entity.pdbx_description
1 polymer ?
#
loop_
_entity_poly.entity_id
_entity_poly.type
_entity_poly.pdbx_seq_one_letter_code
_entity_poly.pdbx_strand_id
1 'polypeptide(L)'
;MNIDSRIKFRHLLCFLEVANRGSLVRAADKLAVSQPAISKTLKELEELLSATLFERSKGGATLTEAGLAFLRYAGPCVQAMRDGVASLRGGEYAASSARLGMLSTVEGAFLPEVVRRLHERHSALVLSVISGSSAHLLSQLRVGELDLVVGRMTDSPQIQGLMFEHLYNEPLILVVRAAHPLLGKPLDSAALEAYPLVLPTAGSTIRKRLNSLFIEHGLRQSSRRLETLSLSLSRRYVDDSDAVWAAPLDAVRAALGKGELVELAPQLQEVGGSVGICSNASLPLSLGAHWCQEVLREVGQAYREEGYP
;
A
#
# COMPACT_ATOMS: atom_id res chain seq x y z
N MET A 1 -28.89 24.66 -3.22
CA MET A 1 -27.56 24.98 -2.65
C MET A 1 -26.72 25.51 -3.79
N ASN A 2 -26.36 26.79 -3.80
CA ASN A 2 -25.56 27.35 -4.89
C ASN A 2 -24.06 27.15 -4.56
N ILE A 3 -23.35 26.47 -5.45
CA ILE A 3 -21.89 26.43 -5.41
C ILE A 3 -21.39 27.82 -5.85
N ASP A 4 -20.48 28.42 -5.08
CA ASP A 4 -19.88 29.70 -5.46
C ASP A 4 -19.08 29.51 -6.76
N SER A 5 -19.52 30.14 -7.85
CA SER A 5 -18.90 30.02 -9.18
C SER A 5 -17.46 30.54 -9.24
N ARG A 6 -16.98 31.24 -8.20
CA ARG A 6 -15.59 31.67 -8.07
C ARG A 6 -14.65 30.54 -7.68
N ILE A 7 -15.18 29.39 -7.17
CA ILE A 7 -14.40 28.18 -6.94
C ILE A 7 -14.04 27.57 -8.29
N LYS A 8 -12.77 27.56 -8.62
CA LYS A 8 -12.22 27.07 -9.90
C LYS A 8 -11.59 25.71 -9.73
N PHE A 9 -11.55 24.92 -10.79
CA PHE A 9 -10.91 23.59 -10.80
C PHE A 9 -9.45 23.63 -10.30
N ARG A 10 -8.70 24.68 -10.60
CA ARG A 10 -7.33 24.87 -10.10
C ARG A 10 -7.26 24.91 -8.56
N HIS A 11 -8.32 25.39 -7.86
CA HIS A 11 -8.37 25.41 -6.40
C HIS A 11 -8.41 23.99 -5.85
N LEU A 12 -9.21 23.11 -6.49
CA LEU A 12 -9.31 21.69 -6.11
C LEU A 12 -7.99 20.97 -6.35
N LEU A 13 -7.34 21.18 -7.51
CA LEU A 13 -6.04 20.60 -7.81
C LEU A 13 -4.96 21.03 -6.81
N CYS A 14 -4.86 22.33 -6.49
CA CYS A 14 -3.92 22.83 -5.49
C CYS A 14 -4.18 22.23 -4.11
N PHE A 15 -5.45 22.18 -3.69
CA PHE A 15 -5.85 21.62 -2.41
C PHE A 15 -5.45 20.14 -2.29
N LEU A 16 -5.80 19.33 -3.30
CA LEU A 16 -5.50 17.89 -3.31
C LEU A 16 -3.99 17.63 -3.32
N GLU A 17 -3.21 18.37 -4.10
CA GLU A 17 -1.78 18.18 -4.18
C GLU A 17 -1.07 18.53 -2.87
N VAL A 18 -1.52 19.59 -2.16
CA VAL A 18 -1.00 19.92 -0.83
C VAL A 18 -1.45 18.90 0.21
N ALA A 19 -2.69 18.42 0.15
CA ALA A 19 -3.21 17.38 1.04
C ALA A 19 -2.41 16.08 0.91
N ASN A 20 -2.09 15.69 -0.32
CA ASN A 20 -1.34 14.47 -0.62
C ASN A 20 0.13 14.55 -0.16
N ARG A 21 0.79 15.70 -0.37
CA ARG A 21 2.22 15.86 -0.11
C ARG A 21 2.57 16.40 1.27
N GLY A 22 1.60 16.96 1.97
CA GLY A 22 1.81 17.65 3.25
C GLY A 22 2.77 18.84 3.16
N SER A 23 2.99 19.40 1.96
CA SER A 23 3.97 20.47 1.72
C SER A 23 3.61 21.32 0.52
N LEU A 24 3.54 22.65 0.72
CA LEU A 24 3.28 23.60 -0.36
C LEU A 24 4.40 23.63 -1.40
N VAL A 25 5.65 23.44 -0.98
CA VAL A 25 6.81 23.41 -1.89
C VAL A 25 6.70 22.20 -2.82
N ARG A 26 6.54 21.01 -2.27
CA ARG A 26 6.40 19.78 -3.07
C ARG A 26 5.16 19.79 -3.98
N ALA A 27 4.08 20.43 -3.54
CA ALA A 27 2.89 20.61 -4.37
C ALA A 27 3.15 21.58 -5.54
N ALA A 28 3.89 22.66 -5.29
CA ALA A 28 4.29 23.63 -6.30
C ALA A 28 5.15 22.99 -7.39
N ASP A 29 6.15 22.20 -6.99
CA ASP A 29 7.02 21.45 -7.91
C ASP A 29 6.19 20.51 -8.79
N LYS A 30 5.24 19.77 -8.20
CA LYS A 30 4.38 18.83 -8.93
C LYS A 30 3.46 19.51 -9.94
N LEU A 31 2.90 20.67 -9.58
CA LEU A 31 1.98 21.44 -10.43
C LEU A 31 2.72 22.37 -11.40
N ALA A 32 4.06 22.39 -11.39
CA ALA A 32 4.91 23.26 -12.19
C ALA A 32 4.57 24.75 -12.03
N VAL A 33 4.28 25.18 -10.78
CA VAL A 33 3.99 26.57 -10.41
C VAL A 33 4.89 27.02 -9.25
N SER A 34 4.90 28.32 -8.94
CA SER A 34 5.65 28.82 -7.79
C SER A 34 4.92 28.55 -6.46
N GLN A 35 5.69 28.34 -5.37
CA GLN A 35 5.11 28.18 -4.03
C GLN A 35 4.22 29.35 -3.60
N PRO A 36 4.54 30.65 -3.89
CA PRO A 36 3.62 31.75 -3.65
C PRO A 36 2.29 31.62 -4.40
N ALA A 37 2.30 31.05 -5.62
CA ALA A 37 1.05 30.82 -6.37
C ALA A 37 0.15 29.78 -5.70
N ILE A 38 0.74 28.65 -5.21
CA ILE A 38 0.01 27.65 -4.41
C ILE A 38 -0.58 28.30 -3.17
N SER A 39 0.24 29.05 -2.40
CA SER A 39 -0.21 29.71 -1.16
C SER A 39 -1.36 30.68 -1.41
N LYS A 40 -1.29 31.46 -2.49
CA LYS A 40 -2.35 32.39 -2.90
C LYS A 40 -3.62 31.63 -3.29
N THR A 41 -3.51 30.60 -4.12
CA THR A 41 -4.65 29.79 -4.59
C THR A 41 -5.36 29.11 -3.43
N LEU A 42 -4.62 28.55 -2.46
CA LEU A 42 -5.23 27.97 -1.25
C LEU A 42 -5.92 29.01 -0.39
N LYS A 43 -5.30 30.19 -0.20
CA LYS A 43 -5.89 31.27 0.56
C LYS A 43 -7.19 31.76 -0.08
N GLU A 44 -7.23 31.93 -1.41
CA GLU A 44 -8.44 32.25 -2.16
C GLU A 44 -9.55 31.21 -1.90
N LEU A 45 -9.20 29.92 -1.91
CA LEU A 45 -10.15 28.83 -1.64
C LEU A 45 -10.68 28.89 -0.20
N GLU A 46 -9.80 29.04 0.79
CA GLU A 46 -10.17 29.14 2.22
C GLU A 46 -11.09 30.34 2.49
N GLU A 47 -10.81 31.50 1.85
CA GLU A 47 -11.67 32.68 1.90
C GLU A 47 -13.05 32.43 1.29
N LEU A 48 -13.12 31.79 0.10
CA LEU A 48 -14.39 31.46 -0.56
C LEU A 48 -15.24 30.48 0.23
N LEU A 49 -14.59 29.53 0.94
CA LEU A 49 -15.26 28.55 1.78
C LEU A 49 -15.52 29.04 3.20
N SER A 50 -14.99 30.24 3.57
CA SER A 50 -15.00 30.77 4.95
C SER A 50 -14.49 29.73 5.97
N ALA A 51 -13.50 28.94 5.60
CA ALA A 51 -12.95 27.85 6.42
C ALA A 51 -11.46 27.68 6.19
N THR A 52 -10.70 27.45 7.26
CA THR A 52 -9.27 27.07 7.18
C THR A 52 -9.17 25.59 6.89
N LEU A 53 -8.52 25.23 5.79
CA LEU A 53 -8.40 23.83 5.35
C LEU A 53 -7.08 23.18 5.81
N PHE A 54 -6.04 24.00 6.05
CA PHE A 54 -4.73 23.52 6.47
C PHE A 54 -4.20 24.26 7.69
N GLU A 55 -3.64 23.52 8.63
CA GLU A 55 -2.73 24.02 9.64
C GLU A 55 -1.31 24.03 9.07
N ARG A 56 -0.65 25.19 9.13
CA ARG A 56 0.70 25.39 8.61
C ARG A 56 1.70 25.40 9.78
N SER A 57 2.71 24.57 9.70
CA SER A 57 3.81 24.50 10.68
C SER A 57 5.16 24.48 9.98
N LYS A 58 6.26 24.57 10.76
CA LYS A 58 7.62 24.39 10.22
C LYS A 58 7.83 23.00 9.63
N GLY A 59 7.00 22.02 9.97
CA GLY A 59 7.06 20.64 9.45
C GLY A 59 6.20 20.40 8.21
N GLY A 60 5.42 21.39 7.74
CA GLY A 60 4.58 21.22 6.55
C GLY A 60 3.16 21.78 6.72
N ALA A 61 2.23 21.19 5.99
CA ALA A 61 0.80 21.50 6.00
C ALA A 61 0.01 20.23 6.35
N THR A 62 -0.82 20.29 7.38
CA THR A 62 -1.72 19.22 7.82
C THR A 62 -3.17 19.67 7.62
N LEU A 63 -4.05 18.73 7.25
CA LEU A 63 -5.48 19.06 7.08
C LEU A 63 -6.12 19.33 8.43
N THR A 64 -6.95 20.40 8.46
CA THR A 64 -7.90 20.64 9.55
C THR A 64 -9.10 19.68 9.44
N GLU A 65 -10.01 19.70 10.42
CA GLU A 65 -11.27 18.98 10.34
C GLU A 65 -12.11 19.41 9.13
N ALA A 66 -12.16 20.73 8.84
CA ALA A 66 -12.80 21.28 7.66
C ALA A 66 -12.09 20.83 6.37
N GLY A 67 -10.76 20.77 6.37
CA GLY A 67 -9.95 20.23 5.27
C GLY A 67 -10.25 18.75 5.00
N LEU A 68 -10.35 17.93 6.05
CA LEU A 68 -10.74 16.52 5.93
C LEU A 68 -12.17 16.37 5.39
N ALA A 69 -13.11 17.22 5.83
CA ALA A 69 -14.47 17.23 5.31
C ALA A 69 -14.51 17.63 3.82
N PHE A 70 -13.76 18.66 3.43
CA PHE A 70 -13.70 19.12 2.05
C PHE A 70 -13.00 18.09 1.13
N LEU A 71 -11.99 17.41 1.62
CA LEU A 71 -11.25 16.38 0.88
C LEU A 71 -12.18 15.27 0.34
N ARG A 72 -13.18 14.86 1.14
CA ARG A 72 -14.17 13.84 0.76
C ARG A 72 -14.96 14.19 -0.51
N TYR A 73 -15.06 15.46 -0.85
CA TYR A 73 -15.79 15.93 -2.04
C TYR A 73 -14.87 16.43 -3.16
N ALA A 74 -13.73 17.05 -2.80
CA ALA A 74 -12.79 17.60 -3.78
C ALA A 74 -12.11 16.48 -4.61
N GLY A 75 -11.71 15.38 -3.97
CA GLY A 75 -11.11 14.21 -4.63
C GLY A 75 -12.02 13.63 -5.71
N PRO A 76 -13.28 13.21 -5.38
CA PRO A 76 -14.26 12.72 -6.35
C PRO A 76 -14.49 13.65 -7.51
N CYS A 77 -14.62 14.94 -7.23
CA CYS A 77 -14.89 15.98 -8.25
C CYS A 77 -13.76 16.02 -9.30
N VAL A 78 -12.51 16.02 -8.85
CA VAL A 78 -11.34 16.01 -9.75
C VAL A 78 -11.25 14.69 -10.51
N GLN A 79 -11.54 13.58 -9.84
CA GLN A 79 -11.50 12.26 -10.49
C GLN A 79 -12.58 12.14 -11.56
N ALA A 80 -13.83 12.50 -11.27
CA ALA A 80 -14.92 12.49 -12.24
C ALA A 80 -14.58 13.35 -13.49
N MET A 81 -13.93 14.49 -13.30
CA MET A 81 -13.49 15.32 -14.43
C MET A 81 -12.37 14.63 -15.23
N ARG A 82 -11.41 13.98 -14.57
CA ARG A 82 -10.35 13.18 -15.26
C ARG A 82 -10.95 12.07 -16.08
N ASP A 83 -11.89 11.32 -15.51
CA ASP A 83 -12.56 10.19 -16.16
C ASP A 83 -13.39 10.68 -17.36
N GLY A 84 -14.12 11.81 -17.20
CA GLY A 84 -14.85 12.43 -18.27
C GLY A 84 -13.95 12.89 -19.43
N VAL A 85 -12.80 13.51 -19.14
CA VAL A 85 -11.82 13.89 -20.18
C VAL A 85 -11.20 12.67 -20.84
N ALA A 86 -10.91 11.62 -20.08
CA ALA A 86 -10.33 10.38 -20.58
C ALA A 86 -11.32 9.66 -21.52
N SER A 87 -12.62 9.61 -21.18
CA SER A 87 -13.66 9.00 -22.00
C SER A 87 -13.80 9.64 -23.38
N LEU A 88 -13.53 10.94 -23.50
CA LEU A 88 -13.56 11.65 -24.78
C LEU A 88 -12.29 11.44 -25.62
N ARG A 89 -11.16 11.14 -24.98
CA ARG A 89 -9.86 10.98 -25.66
C ARG A 89 -9.55 9.56 -26.11
N GLY A 90 -10.16 8.55 -25.53
CA GLY A 90 -9.79 7.15 -25.69
C GLY A 90 -10.91 6.15 -25.94
N GLY A 91 -12.15 6.55 -26.22
CA GLY A 91 -13.25 5.62 -26.53
C GLY A 91 -13.43 4.53 -25.45
N GLU A 92 -13.27 3.28 -25.81
CA GLU A 92 -13.45 2.11 -24.93
C GLU A 92 -12.44 1.98 -23.79
N TYR A 93 -11.25 2.61 -23.89
CA TYR A 93 -10.16 2.44 -22.89
C TYR A 93 -10.39 3.13 -21.54
N ALA A 94 -11.13 4.23 -21.51
CA ALA A 94 -11.33 4.98 -20.25
C ALA A 94 -12.33 4.30 -19.31
N ALA A 95 -13.31 3.59 -19.85
CA ALA A 95 -14.30 2.85 -19.07
C ALA A 95 -13.74 1.55 -18.45
N SER A 96 -12.57 1.12 -18.88
CA SER A 96 -11.96 -0.17 -18.52
C SER A 96 -10.60 -0.01 -17.84
N SER A 97 -10.39 1.02 -17.03
CA SER A 97 -9.15 1.19 -16.26
C SER A 97 -9.38 1.03 -14.78
N ALA A 98 -8.38 0.48 -14.08
CA ALA A 98 -8.32 0.44 -12.61
C ALA A 98 -6.91 0.80 -12.13
N ARG A 99 -6.84 1.55 -11.02
CA ARG A 99 -5.59 1.99 -10.38
C ARG A 99 -5.49 1.36 -9.00
N LEU A 100 -4.58 0.41 -8.87
CA LEU A 100 -4.40 -0.39 -7.68
C LEU A 100 -3.09 -0.03 -6.98
N GLY A 101 -3.18 0.32 -5.70
CA GLY A 101 -2.02 0.36 -4.82
C GLY A 101 -1.78 -1.02 -4.20
N MET A 102 -0.53 -1.46 -4.11
CA MET A 102 -0.18 -2.72 -3.45
C MET A 102 0.92 -2.56 -2.42
N LEU A 103 0.82 -3.31 -1.34
CA LEU A 103 1.90 -3.54 -0.39
C LEU A 103 2.68 -4.80 -0.78
N SER A 104 3.94 -4.86 -0.41
CA SER A 104 4.82 -6.00 -0.71
C SER A 104 4.29 -7.35 -0.19
N THR A 105 3.38 -7.35 0.77
CA THR A 105 2.75 -8.57 1.32
C THR A 105 1.88 -9.34 0.33
N VAL A 106 1.51 -8.76 -0.81
CA VAL A 106 0.66 -9.39 -1.83
C VAL A 106 1.33 -9.47 -3.21
N GLU A 107 2.63 -9.14 -3.27
CA GLU A 107 3.39 -9.06 -4.52
C GLU A 107 3.78 -10.44 -5.08
N GLY A 108 3.87 -11.46 -4.21
CA GLY A 108 4.44 -12.77 -4.55
C GLY A 108 3.56 -13.59 -5.47
N ALA A 109 2.46 -14.13 -4.97
CA ALA A 109 1.57 -15.02 -5.72
C ALA A 109 0.14 -14.46 -5.82
N PHE A 110 -0.34 -13.75 -4.79
CA PHE A 110 -1.71 -13.26 -4.72
C PHE A 110 -2.06 -12.31 -5.87
N LEU A 111 -1.32 -11.23 -6.01
CA LEU A 111 -1.63 -10.21 -7.03
C LEU A 111 -1.40 -10.71 -8.47
N PRO A 112 -0.36 -11.48 -8.80
CA PRO A 112 -0.23 -12.10 -10.11
C PRO A 112 -1.43 -12.96 -10.52
N GLU A 113 -2.02 -13.73 -9.59
CA GLU A 113 -3.23 -14.51 -9.83
C GLU A 113 -4.45 -13.62 -10.09
N VAL A 114 -4.60 -12.54 -9.33
CA VAL A 114 -5.65 -11.53 -9.56
C VAL A 114 -5.53 -10.94 -10.96
N VAL A 115 -4.33 -10.53 -11.36
CA VAL A 115 -4.09 -9.95 -12.70
C VAL A 115 -4.41 -10.95 -13.81
N ARG A 116 -4.01 -12.22 -13.65
CA ARG A 116 -4.29 -13.28 -14.60
C ARG A 116 -5.81 -13.44 -14.80
N ARG A 117 -6.59 -13.60 -13.72
CA ARG A 117 -8.06 -13.74 -13.79
C ARG A 117 -8.75 -12.51 -14.36
N LEU A 118 -8.25 -11.31 -14.00
CA LEU A 118 -8.78 -10.05 -14.56
C LEU A 118 -8.62 -10.01 -16.09
N HIS A 119 -7.44 -10.30 -16.61
CA HIS A 119 -7.19 -10.25 -18.03
C HIS A 119 -7.91 -11.38 -18.82
N GLU A 120 -8.13 -12.53 -18.19
CA GLU A 120 -8.95 -13.60 -18.78
C GLU A 120 -10.41 -13.20 -18.96
N ARG A 121 -10.97 -12.44 -18.03
CA ARG A 121 -12.38 -11.99 -18.06
C ARG A 121 -12.59 -10.66 -18.77
N HIS A 122 -11.61 -9.79 -18.68
CA HIS A 122 -11.66 -8.39 -19.13
C HIS A 122 -10.38 -8.04 -19.90
N SER A 123 -10.21 -8.62 -21.08
CA SER A 123 -8.97 -8.51 -21.87
C SER A 123 -8.58 -7.08 -22.26
N ALA A 124 -9.54 -6.15 -22.31
CA ALA A 124 -9.29 -4.73 -22.59
C ALA A 124 -9.04 -3.88 -21.33
N LEU A 125 -9.07 -4.47 -20.11
CA LEU A 125 -8.82 -3.74 -18.89
C LEU A 125 -7.36 -3.30 -18.79
N VAL A 126 -7.14 -2.01 -18.58
CA VAL A 126 -5.81 -1.46 -18.23
C VAL A 126 -5.70 -1.37 -16.71
N LEU A 127 -4.93 -2.27 -16.11
CA LEU A 127 -4.63 -2.25 -14.68
C LEU A 127 -3.30 -1.53 -14.44
N SER A 128 -3.37 -0.38 -13.78
CA SER A 128 -2.17 0.33 -13.29
C SER A 128 -1.91 -0.06 -11.84
N VAL A 129 -0.73 -0.61 -11.54
CA VAL A 129 -0.36 -1.05 -10.20
C VAL A 129 0.80 -0.21 -9.69
N ILE A 130 0.66 0.35 -8.48
CA ILE A 130 1.68 1.14 -7.81
C ILE A 130 2.03 0.46 -6.48
N SER A 131 3.31 0.15 -6.28
CA SER A 131 3.82 -0.34 -5.00
C SER A 131 4.37 0.81 -4.16
N GLY A 132 4.21 0.70 -2.83
CA GLY A 132 4.69 1.75 -1.93
C GLY A 132 4.44 1.45 -0.47
N SER A 133 4.77 2.43 0.39
CA SER A 133 4.43 2.35 1.81
C SER A 133 2.92 2.53 2.03
N SER A 134 2.37 1.94 3.10
CA SER A 134 0.95 2.09 3.44
C SER A 134 0.53 3.57 3.56
N ALA A 135 1.34 4.41 4.18
CA ALA A 135 1.06 5.83 4.33
C ALA A 135 0.90 6.54 2.97
N HIS A 136 1.80 6.26 2.02
CA HIS A 136 1.76 6.84 0.68
C HIS A 136 0.53 6.36 -0.10
N LEU A 137 0.31 5.05 -0.16
CA LEU A 137 -0.80 4.47 -0.91
C LEU A 137 -2.17 4.89 -0.36
N LEU A 138 -2.34 4.90 0.98
CA LEU A 138 -3.59 5.34 1.60
C LEU A 138 -3.84 6.84 1.42
N SER A 139 -2.79 7.68 1.33
CA SER A 139 -2.97 9.09 0.99
C SER A 139 -3.49 9.27 -0.44
N GLN A 140 -2.95 8.51 -1.40
CA GLN A 140 -3.42 8.53 -2.79
C GLN A 140 -4.86 7.99 -2.94
N LEU A 141 -5.21 6.95 -2.17
CA LEU A 141 -6.58 6.42 -2.13
C LEU A 141 -7.58 7.47 -1.63
N ARG A 142 -7.20 8.28 -0.62
CA ARG A 142 -8.07 9.34 -0.10
C ARG A 142 -8.40 10.42 -1.12
N VAL A 143 -7.43 10.79 -1.93
CA VAL A 143 -7.61 11.85 -2.95
C VAL A 143 -8.09 11.31 -4.28
N GLY A 144 -8.35 9.98 -4.38
CA GLY A 144 -8.85 9.34 -5.59
C GLY A 144 -7.80 9.17 -6.69
N GLU A 145 -6.51 9.26 -6.38
CA GLU A 145 -5.43 8.90 -7.30
C GLU A 145 -5.30 7.39 -7.46
N LEU A 146 -5.73 6.61 -6.45
CA LEU A 146 -5.93 5.16 -6.51
C LEU A 146 -7.41 4.84 -6.29
N ASP A 147 -7.88 3.76 -6.90
CA ASP A 147 -9.24 3.26 -6.75
C ASP A 147 -9.33 2.28 -5.57
N LEU A 148 -8.33 1.43 -5.43
CA LEU A 148 -8.21 0.42 -4.38
C LEU A 148 -6.76 0.34 -3.90
N VAL A 149 -6.57 -0.10 -2.65
CA VAL A 149 -5.25 -0.47 -2.13
C VAL A 149 -5.36 -1.85 -1.48
N VAL A 150 -4.45 -2.77 -1.81
CA VAL A 150 -4.44 -4.14 -1.29
C VAL A 150 -3.16 -4.45 -0.54
N GLY A 151 -3.29 -5.16 0.57
CA GLY A 151 -2.18 -5.59 1.41
C GLY A 151 -2.50 -5.58 2.90
N ARG A 152 -1.48 -5.79 3.73
CA ARG A 152 -1.59 -5.81 5.19
C ARG A 152 -1.52 -4.39 5.76
N MET A 153 -2.67 -3.81 6.14
CA MET A 153 -2.77 -2.39 6.49
C MET A 153 -3.47 -2.08 7.82
N THR A 154 -4.03 -3.09 8.50
CA THR A 154 -4.84 -2.87 9.71
C THR A 154 -4.15 -2.09 10.82
N ASP A 155 -2.82 -2.19 10.91
CA ASP A 155 -2.02 -1.49 11.92
C ASP A 155 -1.56 -0.09 11.47
N SER A 156 -2.02 0.38 10.30
CA SER A 156 -1.66 1.72 9.79
C SER A 156 -2.57 2.79 10.37
N PRO A 157 -2.06 3.83 11.05
CA PRO A 157 -2.88 4.95 11.52
C PRO A 157 -3.61 5.68 10.39
N GLN A 158 -3.07 5.61 9.19
CA GLN A 158 -3.63 6.24 8.00
C GLN A 158 -4.89 5.56 7.45
N ILE A 159 -5.30 4.41 8.00
CA ILE A 159 -6.53 3.70 7.58
C ILE A 159 -7.81 4.42 8.03
N GLN A 160 -7.72 5.30 9.03
CA GLN A 160 -8.89 6.01 9.54
C GLN A 160 -9.64 6.75 8.42
N GLY A 161 -10.97 6.58 8.39
CA GLY A 161 -11.85 7.19 7.38
C GLY A 161 -11.86 6.48 6.02
N LEU A 162 -11.17 5.36 5.89
CA LEU A 162 -11.24 4.45 4.75
C LEU A 162 -11.98 3.16 5.17
N MET A 163 -12.56 2.46 4.22
CA MET A 163 -13.12 1.14 4.43
C MET A 163 -12.01 0.10 4.27
N PHE A 164 -12.01 -0.88 5.15
CA PHE A 164 -11.13 -2.04 5.04
C PHE A 164 -11.98 -3.33 5.00
N GLU A 165 -11.77 -4.12 3.98
CA GLU A 165 -12.40 -5.41 3.78
C GLU A 165 -11.33 -6.50 3.92
N HIS A 166 -11.47 -7.36 4.91
CA HIS A 166 -10.56 -8.47 5.13
C HIS A 166 -10.67 -9.53 4.03
N LEU A 167 -9.54 -9.98 3.51
CA LEU A 167 -9.44 -11.06 2.53
C LEU A 167 -8.93 -12.35 3.17
N TYR A 168 -7.74 -12.33 3.76
CA TYR A 168 -7.10 -13.48 4.40
C TYR A 168 -6.04 -13.01 5.41
N ASN A 169 -5.48 -13.93 6.18
CA ASN A 169 -4.35 -13.65 7.06
C ASN A 169 -3.04 -14.05 6.40
N GLU A 170 -2.03 -13.21 6.48
CA GLU A 170 -0.70 -13.41 5.90
C GLU A 170 0.34 -13.55 7.01
N PRO A 171 0.89 -14.77 7.26
CA PRO A 171 1.92 -14.97 8.25
C PRO A 171 3.29 -14.46 7.77
N LEU A 172 4.12 -14.08 8.74
CA LEU A 172 5.55 -13.89 8.54
C LEU A 172 6.28 -15.15 9.00
N ILE A 173 7.17 -15.63 8.16
CA ILE A 173 7.98 -16.81 8.43
C ILE A 173 9.46 -16.48 8.27
N LEU A 174 10.32 -17.26 8.93
CA LEU A 174 11.76 -17.19 8.71
C LEU A 174 12.15 -18.21 7.65
N VAL A 175 12.80 -17.76 6.59
CA VAL A 175 13.26 -18.63 5.50
C VAL A 175 14.75 -18.46 5.23
N VAL A 176 15.34 -19.54 4.72
CA VAL A 176 16.75 -19.64 4.35
C VAL A 176 16.89 -20.40 3.03
N ARG A 177 18.04 -20.29 2.37
CA ARG A 177 18.37 -21.14 1.21
C ARG A 177 18.40 -22.64 1.55
N ALA A 178 18.17 -23.51 0.58
CA ALA A 178 18.02 -24.95 0.78
C ALA A 178 19.21 -25.67 1.47
N ALA A 179 20.43 -25.15 1.34
CA ALA A 179 21.62 -25.72 1.97
C ALA A 179 22.15 -24.83 3.12
N HIS A 180 21.27 -24.19 3.87
CA HIS A 180 21.68 -23.27 4.95
C HIS A 180 22.22 -24.05 6.19
N PRO A 181 23.33 -23.60 6.83
CA PRO A 181 23.93 -24.28 7.96
C PRO A 181 23.09 -24.40 9.23
N LEU A 182 22.00 -23.64 9.37
CA LEU A 182 21.05 -23.71 10.49
C LEU A 182 19.99 -24.82 10.34
N LEU A 183 19.83 -25.40 9.17
CA LEU A 183 18.83 -26.44 8.95
C LEU A 183 19.10 -27.65 9.85
N GLY A 184 18.04 -28.12 10.52
CA GLY A 184 18.13 -29.25 11.46
C GLY A 184 18.76 -28.91 12.82
N LYS A 185 19.03 -27.62 13.10
CA LYS A 185 19.57 -27.18 14.39
C LYS A 185 18.52 -26.37 15.16
N PRO A 186 18.57 -26.34 16.51
CA PRO A 186 17.74 -25.46 17.30
C PRO A 186 18.01 -23.99 16.93
N LEU A 187 16.94 -23.20 16.82
CA LEU A 187 17.05 -21.75 16.61
C LEU A 187 16.98 -21.05 17.96
N ASP A 188 18.11 -20.54 18.41
CA ASP A 188 18.24 -19.67 19.56
C ASP A 188 18.86 -18.31 19.17
N SER A 189 19.01 -17.41 20.13
CA SER A 189 19.59 -16.08 19.88
C SER A 189 21.00 -16.14 19.31
N ALA A 190 21.85 -17.04 19.82
CA ALA A 190 23.23 -17.15 19.38
C ALA A 190 23.31 -17.67 17.92
N ALA A 191 22.49 -18.66 17.61
CA ALA A 191 22.36 -19.17 16.25
C ALA A 191 21.88 -18.11 15.26
N LEU A 192 20.87 -17.31 15.64
CA LEU A 192 20.34 -16.26 14.78
C LEU A 192 21.31 -15.09 14.62
N GLU A 193 22.01 -14.68 15.70
CA GLU A 193 23.01 -13.59 15.67
C GLU A 193 24.23 -13.94 14.78
N ALA A 194 24.52 -15.23 14.58
CA ALA A 194 25.65 -15.67 13.75
C ALA A 194 25.49 -15.34 12.26
N TYR A 195 24.24 -15.12 11.79
CA TYR A 195 23.95 -14.94 10.37
C TYR A 195 23.35 -13.55 10.07
N PRO A 196 23.52 -13.03 8.86
CA PRO A 196 22.85 -11.79 8.44
C PRO A 196 21.32 -11.97 8.45
N LEU A 197 20.59 -10.92 8.80
CA LEU A 197 19.13 -10.90 8.77
C LEU A 197 18.62 -10.00 7.65
N VAL A 198 17.61 -10.47 6.91
CA VAL A 198 16.83 -9.66 6.00
C VAL A 198 15.48 -9.38 6.66
N LEU A 199 15.21 -8.11 6.91
CA LEU A 199 14.07 -7.66 7.70
C LEU A 199 13.27 -6.57 6.95
N PRO A 200 11.96 -6.43 7.19
CA PRO A 200 11.22 -5.26 6.77
C PRO A 200 11.79 -3.98 7.37
N THR A 201 11.64 -2.84 6.70
CA THR A 201 12.09 -1.52 7.19
C THR A 201 11.45 -1.15 8.52
N ALA A 202 12.18 -0.44 9.37
CA ALA A 202 11.81 -0.15 10.78
C ALA A 202 10.44 0.55 10.93
N GLY A 203 9.98 1.33 9.96
CA GLY A 203 8.69 2.02 10.00
C GLY A 203 7.49 1.21 9.48
N SER A 204 7.69 -0.03 9.00
CA SER A 204 6.62 -0.83 8.43
C SER A 204 5.77 -1.52 9.50
N THR A 205 4.49 -1.74 9.19
CA THR A 205 3.54 -2.44 10.09
C THR A 205 4.01 -3.88 10.40
N ILE A 206 4.54 -4.57 9.38
CA ILE A 206 5.06 -5.93 9.52
C ILE A 206 6.30 -6.01 10.42
N ARG A 207 7.15 -4.96 10.46
CA ARG A 207 8.34 -4.92 11.34
C ARG A 207 7.96 -4.90 12.81
N LYS A 208 6.89 -4.21 13.17
CA LYS A 208 6.42 -4.18 14.58
C LYS A 208 6.04 -5.57 15.06
N ARG A 209 5.29 -6.31 14.25
CA ARG A 209 4.89 -7.70 14.56
C ARG A 209 6.08 -8.63 14.67
N LEU A 210 7.03 -8.53 13.74
CA LEU A 210 8.26 -9.32 13.80
C LEU A 210 9.08 -9.05 15.05
N ASN A 211 9.17 -7.78 15.48
CA ASN A 211 9.86 -7.44 16.72
C ASN A 211 9.17 -8.07 17.94
N SER A 212 7.83 -8.08 18.00
CA SER A 212 7.07 -8.75 19.06
C SER A 212 7.38 -10.26 19.07
N LEU A 213 7.34 -10.91 17.90
CA LEU A 213 7.67 -12.33 17.76
C LEU A 213 9.07 -12.65 18.30
N PHE A 214 10.08 -11.86 17.95
CA PHE A 214 11.44 -12.05 18.45
C PHE A 214 11.53 -11.89 19.97
N ILE A 215 10.84 -10.91 20.56
CA ILE A 215 10.79 -10.70 22.01
C ILE A 215 10.10 -11.88 22.71
N GLU A 216 8.95 -12.32 22.22
CA GLU A 216 8.15 -13.42 22.76
C GLU A 216 8.96 -14.74 22.83
N HIS A 217 9.81 -14.96 21.83
CA HIS A 217 10.67 -16.16 21.75
C HIS A 217 12.10 -15.94 22.26
N GLY A 218 12.39 -14.80 22.87
CA GLY A 218 13.71 -14.50 23.43
C GLY A 218 14.82 -14.41 22.38
N LEU A 219 14.48 -14.16 21.12
CA LEU A 219 15.42 -14.05 20.01
C LEU A 219 15.98 -12.65 19.89
N ARG A 220 17.30 -12.53 19.69
CA ARG A 220 17.94 -11.26 19.39
C ARG A 220 18.24 -11.12 17.92
N GLN A 221 18.10 -9.91 17.43
CA GLN A 221 18.41 -9.59 16.03
C GLN A 221 19.93 -9.46 15.85
N SER A 222 20.45 -10.05 14.77
CA SER A 222 21.85 -9.84 14.37
C SER A 222 22.15 -8.36 14.12
N SER A 223 23.37 -7.93 14.45
CA SER A 223 23.86 -6.60 14.08
C SER A 223 24.05 -6.47 12.56
N ARG A 224 24.32 -7.58 11.86
CA ARG A 224 24.41 -7.66 10.41
C ARG A 224 23.00 -7.83 9.83
N ARG A 225 22.40 -6.73 9.35
CA ARG A 225 21.04 -6.80 8.81
C ARG A 225 20.85 -5.92 7.58
N LEU A 226 20.06 -6.44 6.65
CA LEU A 226 19.51 -5.71 5.50
C LEU A 226 18.06 -5.36 5.82
N GLU A 227 17.72 -4.09 5.82
CA GLU A 227 16.35 -3.62 6.04
C GLU A 227 15.74 -3.15 4.72
N THR A 228 14.77 -3.89 4.19
CA THR A 228 14.16 -3.60 2.89
C THR A 228 12.74 -4.15 2.79
N LEU A 229 11.91 -3.55 1.92
CA LEU A 229 10.63 -4.10 1.46
C LEU A 229 10.73 -4.69 0.04
N SER A 230 11.89 -4.61 -0.60
CA SER A 230 12.11 -5.17 -1.94
C SER A 230 12.24 -6.69 -1.86
N LEU A 231 11.22 -7.40 -2.34
CA LEU A 231 11.21 -8.87 -2.36
C LEU A 231 12.30 -9.43 -3.29
N SER A 232 12.53 -8.79 -4.41
CA SER A 232 13.56 -9.21 -5.39
C SER A 232 14.97 -9.10 -4.82
N LEU A 233 15.28 -8.00 -4.09
CA LEU A 233 16.57 -7.84 -3.41
C LEU A 233 16.71 -8.87 -2.30
N SER A 234 15.67 -9.05 -1.46
CA SER A 234 15.68 -10.01 -0.36
C SER A 234 15.94 -11.41 -0.88
N ARG A 235 15.17 -11.82 -1.91
CA ARG A 235 15.29 -13.12 -2.52
C ARG A 235 16.71 -13.38 -3.04
N ARG A 236 17.24 -12.46 -3.86
CA ARG A 236 18.57 -12.62 -4.44
C ARG A 236 19.68 -12.68 -3.39
N TYR A 237 19.58 -11.85 -2.34
CA TYR A 237 20.56 -11.84 -1.28
C TYR A 237 20.57 -13.16 -0.47
N VAL A 238 19.39 -13.74 -0.21
CA VAL A 238 19.28 -15.02 0.50
C VAL A 238 19.77 -16.19 -0.36
N ASP A 239 19.50 -16.18 -1.66
CA ASP A 239 20.00 -17.22 -2.57
C ASP A 239 21.54 -17.28 -2.61
N ASP A 240 22.19 -16.11 -2.53
CA ASP A 240 23.65 -15.98 -2.67
C ASP A 240 24.39 -15.93 -1.30
N SER A 241 23.69 -16.11 -0.17
CA SER A 241 24.29 -15.97 1.16
C SER A 241 23.66 -16.89 2.21
N ASP A 242 24.26 -16.91 3.43
CA ASP A 242 23.66 -17.54 4.61
C ASP A 242 22.79 -16.53 5.40
N ALA A 243 22.01 -15.71 4.73
CA ALA A 243 21.10 -14.80 5.39
C ALA A 243 19.79 -15.50 5.77
N VAL A 244 19.24 -15.13 6.91
CA VAL A 244 17.90 -15.50 7.35
C VAL A 244 16.93 -14.38 6.99
N TRP A 245 15.88 -14.68 6.25
CA TRP A 245 14.91 -13.70 5.80
C TRP A 245 13.56 -13.86 6.51
N ALA A 246 13.10 -12.81 7.19
CA ALA A 246 11.74 -12.71 7.68
C ALA A 246 10.82 -12.25 6.54
N ALA A 247 10.16 -13.19 5.90
CA ALA A 247 9.39 -13.00 4.69
C ALA A 247 7.88 -13.16 4.91
N PRO A 248 7.02 -12.41 4.20
CA PRO A 248 5.63 -12.80 4.02
C PRO A 248 5.56 -14.17 3.31
N LEU A 249 4.69 -15.06 3.76
CA LEU A 249 4.55 -16.41 3.18
C LEU A 249 4.24 -16.37 1.67
N ASP A 250 3.36 -15.46 1.25
CA ASP A 250 3.00 -15.25 -0.16
C ASP A 250 4.23 -14.99 -1.03
N ALA A 251 5.18 -14.18 -0.53
CA ALA A 251 6.39 -13.81 -1.26
C ALA A 251 7.34 -15.00 -1.54
N VAL A 252 7.29 -16.04 -0.73
CA VAL A 252 8.23 -17.17 -0.78
C VAL A 252 7.57 -18.50 -1.10
N ARG A 253 6.25 -18.57 -1.15
CA ARG A 253 5.46 -19.80 -1.38
C ARG A 253 5.96 -20.62 -2.57
N ALA A 254 6.16 -19.99 -3.71
CA ALA A 254 6.62 -20.69 -4.91
C ALA A 254 8.03 -21.28 -4.75
N ALA A 255 8.90 -20.60 -4.03
CA ALA A 255 10.26 -21.04 -3.75
C ALA A 255 10.30 -22.17 -2.71
N LEU A 256 9.43 -22.10 -1.70
CA LEU A 256 9.25 -23.21 -0.74
C LEU A 256 8.74 -24.47 -1.44
N GLY A 257 7.73 -24.34 -2.30
CA GLY A 257 7.18 -25.47 -3.07
C GLY A 257 8.18 -26.13 -4.02
N LYS A 258 9.17 -25.39 -4.50
CA LYS A 258 10.27 -25.90 -5.33
C LYS A 258 11.47 -26.41 -4.51
N GLY A 259 11.47 -26.24 -3.20
CA GLY A 259 12.60 -26.56 -2.34
C GLY A 259 13.82 -25.64 -2.52
N GLU A 260 13.66 -24.47 -3.14
CA GLU A 260 14.72 -23.48 -3.31
C GLU A 260 14.98 -22.71 -2.00
N LEU A 261 13.91 -22.44 -1.25
CA LEU A 261 13.96 -21.95 0.13
C LEU A 261 13.39 -22.99 1.08
N VAL A 262 13.80 -22.92 2.33
CA VAL A 262 13.33 -23.78 3.42
C VAL A 262 12.90 -22.89 4.58
N GLU A 263 11.74 -23.20 5.18
CA GLU A 263 11.30 -22.54 6.39
C GLU A 263 12.17 -22.93 7.57
N LEU A 264 12.67 -21.93 8.28
CA LEU A 264 13.46 -22.09 9.50
C LEU A 264 12.54 -21.94 10.71
N ALA A 265 12.47 -22.98 11.56
CA ALA A 265 11.66 -22.93 12.80
C ALA A 265 10.14 -22.68 12.56
N PRO A 266 9.42 -23.64 11.93
CA PRO A 266 7.98 -23.51 11.67
C PRO A 266 7.13 -23.22 12.91
N GLN A 267 7.63 -23.59 14.11
CA GLN A 267 6.97 -23.30 15.40
C GLN A 267 6.97 -21.81 15.80
N LEU A 268 7.73 -20.96 15.09
CA LEU A 268 7.80 -19.52 15.32
C LEU A 268 6.88 -18.73 14.38
N GLN A 269 5.89 -19.38 13.77
CA GLN A 269 4.97 -18.69 12.87
C GLN A 269 4.15 -17.65 13.64
N GLU A 270 4.11 -16.47 13.11
CA GLU A 270 3.14 -15.45 13.53
C GLU A 270 1.74 -15.86 13.03
N VAL A 271 0.71 -15.62 13.85
CA VAL A 271 -0.70 -15.91 13.50
C VAL A 271 -1.19 -15.20 12.22
N GLY A 272 -0.32 -14.46 11.58
CA GLY A 272 -0.62 -13.70 10.37
C GLY A 272 -1.32 -12.37 10.66
N GLY A 273 -1.08 -11.40 9.82
CA GLY A 273 -1.80 -10.13 9.84
C GLY A 273 -2.81 -10.05 8.71
N SER A 274 -3.91 -9.37 8.98
CA SER A 274 -5.02 -9.23 8.04
C SER A 274 -4.59 -8.54 6.74
N VAL A 275 -4.63 -9.25 5.64
CA VAL A 275 -4.55 -8.72 4.27
C VAL A 275 -5.97 -8.41 3.81
N GLY A 276 -6.16 -7.27 3.19
CA GLY A 276 -7.47 -6.85 2.71
C GLY A 276 -7.40 -5.74 1.69
N ILE A 277 -8.58 -5.32 1.29
CA ILE A 277 -8.80 -4.23 0.34
C ILE A 277 -9.16 -2.97 1.13
N CYS A 278 -8.41 -1.89 0.92
CA CYS A 278 -8.85 -0.56 1.31
C CYS A 278 -9.53 0.14 0.15
N SER A 279 -10.66 0.77 0.43
CA SER A 279 -11.40 1.61 -0.49
C SER A 279 -11.85 2.90 0.19
N ASN A 280 -12.20 3.92 -0.58
CA ASN A 280 -12.77 5.15 -0.08
C ASN A 280 -14.28 5.15 -0.36
N ALA A 281 -15.10 4.97 0.69
CA ALA A 281 -16.56 4.93 0.56
C ALA A 281 -17.17 6.24 -0.01
N SER A 282 -16.43 7.35 0.05
CA SER A 282 -16.89 8.64 -0.51
C SER A 282 -16.65 8.75 -2.02
N LEU A 283 -15.97 7.77 -2.64
CA LEU A 283 -15.61 7.75 -4.04
C LEU A 283 -16.35 6.60 -4.74
N PRO A 284 -17.14 6.85 -5.79
CA PRO A 284 -17.67 5.78 -6.61
C PRO A 284 -16.51 5.08 -7.32
N LEU A 285 -16.50 3.77 -7.31
CA LEU A 285 -15.54 2.97 -8.08
C LEU A 285 -15.90 3.03 -9.56
N SER A 286 -14.90 3.11 -10.43
CA SER A 286 -15.07 2.88 -11.87
C SER A 286 -15.48 1.43 -12.14
N LEU A 287 -16.00 1.15 -13.32
CA LEU A 287 -16.34 -0.22 -13.72
C LEU A 287 -15.13 -1.16 -13.62
N GLY A 288 -13.96 -0.71 -14.10
CA GLY A 288 -12.72 -1.48 -13.99
C GLY A 288 -12.27 -1.74 -12.55
N ALA A 289 -12.47 -0.76 -11.65
CA ALA A 289 -12.19 -0.92 -10.23
C ALA A 289 -13.16 -1.90 -9.55
N HIS A 290 -14.44 -1.92 -9.94
CA HIS A 290 -15.39 -2.92 -9.47
C HIS A 290 -14.97 -4.34 -9.86
N TRP A 291 -14.62 -4.58 -11.13
CA TRP A 291 -14.10 -5.88 -11.56
C TRP A 291 -12.84 -6.29 -10.81
N CYS A 292 -11.94 -5.34 -10.57
CA CYS A 292 -10.75 -5.58 -9.77
C CYS A 292 -11.11 -6.01 -8.33
N GLN A 293 -12.07 -5.33 -7.70
CA GLN A 293 -12.53 -5.65 -6.35
C GLN A 293 -13.17 -7.05 -6.28
N GLU A 294 -14.00 -7.42 -7.25
CA GLU A 294 -14.62 -8.75 -7.33
C GLU A 294 -13.56 -9.85 -7.42
N VAL A 295 -12.61 -9.72 -8.34
CA VAL A 295 -11.55 -10.72 -8.51
C VAL A 295 -10.63 -10.80 -7.29
N LEU A 296 -10.32 -9.67 -6.64
CA LEU A 296 -9.58 -9.65 -5.37
C LEU A 296 -10.29 -10.46 -4.28
N ARG A 297 -11.63 -10.35 -4.17
CA ARG A 297 -12.43 -11.13 -3.22
C ARG A 297 -12.40 -12.63 -3.52
N GLU A 298 -12.57 -12.99 -4.78
CA GLU A 298 -12.55 -14.40 -5.21
C GLU A 298 -11.20 -15.07 -4.94
N VAL A 299 -10.11 -14.40 -5.30
CA VAL A 299 -8.75 -14.93 -5.03
C VAL A 299 -8.51 -14.98 -3.51
N GLY A 300 -8.94 -13.95 -2.76
CA GLY A 300 -8.85 -13.95 -1.30
C GLY A 300 -9.64 -15.06 -0.63
N GLN A 301 -10.80 -15.43 -1.19
CA GLN A 301 -11.58 -16.58 -0.71
C GLN A 301 -10.83 -17.90 -0.97
N ALA A 302 -10.27 -18.09 -2.15
CA ALA A 302 -9.48 -19.28 -2.46
C ALA A 302 -8.27 -19.43 -1.51
N TYR A 303 -7.60 -18.33 -1.19
CA TYR A 303 -6.50 -18.32 -0.22
C TYR A 303 -6.93 -18.75 1.19
N ARG A 304 -8.13 -18.36 1.64
CA ARG A 304 -8.68 -18.84 2.93
C ARG A 304 -8.99 -20.34 2.92
N GLU A 305 -9.55 -20.83 1.82
CA GLU A 305 -9.93 -22.24 1.68
C GLU A 305 -8.72 -23.18 1.56
N GLU A 306 -7.61 -22.69 1.00
CA GLU A 306 -6.34 -23.43 0.89
C GLU A 306 -5.55 -23.49 2.21
N GLY A 307 -6.10 -22.98 3.30
CA GLY A 307 -5.49 -23.07 4.64
C GLY A 307 -4.48 -21.98 4.96
N TYR A 308 -4.65 -20.79 4.42
CA TYR A 308 -4.11 -19.58 5.03
C TYR A 308 -4.88 -19.32 6.31
N PRO A 309 -4.23 -19.45 7.50
CA PRO A 309 -4.93 -19.31 8.77
C PRO A 309 -5.53 -17.94 8.99
#